data_2678dd18a00dd8501958d9b1c874a468
#
_entry.id   2678dd18a00dd8501958d9b1c874a468
#
_cell.length_a   1.000
_cell.length_b   1.000
_cell.length_c   1.000
_cell.angle_alpha   90.00
_cell.angle_beta   90.00
_cell.angle_gamma   90.00
#
_symmetry.space_group_name_H-M   'P 1'
#
loop_
_entity.id
_entity.type
_entity.pdbx_description
1 polymer ?
#
loop_
_entity_poly.entity_id
_entity_poly.type
_entity_poly.pdbx_seq_one_letter_code
_entity_poly.pdbx_strand_id
1 'polypeptide(L)'
;MMVLLLLASLIPQQVLIATPRGQASIPVSNETGAAAVAAVLLARPLGLTVSLDGSAVRVTLDSRVFDFDVGSPFFRFDGATYPLVGAPYVARDTLFLPLHWLTGHVPRLLPNRYRWNPWLSRLDEQPATVVATSPVPPAPIATAPQPPLPPPPPAAPNPITGLRLAHTIVVDPGHGGIDPGNPGLNFPGGLTEKDITLGIGKLLRAELVRRGLNVVLTRSTDTLIELASRPTFCRAVCDLFVSIHVNAMPAGRRQTAVNGVETYFLSDAKTEDQKRVAQMENDALRFEATPVVDGPLGFILRDLQLNEYLRESARLAELVQGKVAAIHPGEDRGVQQGPFLVLAAARRPAILVETGFATNRSDGAFLASATGQHKIATAIADGIVAYLLEFERKIAAGGGSGQAR
;
A
#
# COMPACT_ATOMS: atom_id res chain seq x y z
N MET A 1 -36.81 -13.86 -23.06
CA MET A 1 -36.51 -12.41 -23.14
C MET A 1 -35.45 -12.13 -22.08
N MET A 2 -34.20 -12.17 -22.50
CA MET A 2 -33.02 -12.12 -21.63
C MET A 2 -32.62 -10.66 -21.48
N VAL A 3 -32.80 -10.10 -20.29
CA VAL A 3 -32.38 -8.72 -19.98
C VAL A 3 -30.89 -8.75 -19.73
N LEU A 4 -30.10 -8.31 -20.70
CA LEU A 4 -28.68 -8.03 -20.56
C LEU A 4 -28.56 -6.73 -19.72
N LEU A 5 -28.34 -6.84 -18.42
CA LEU A 5 -27.91 -5.69 -17.60
C LEU A 5 -26.44 -5.41 -17.93
N LEU A 6 -26.22 -4.38 -18.74
CA LEU A 6 -24.91 -3.73 -18.89
C LEU A 6 -24.52 -3.14 -17.52
N LEU A 7 -23.60 -3.77 -16.83
CA LEU A 7 -22.87 -3.18 -15.69
C LEU A 7 -21.94 -2.10 -16.24
N ALA A 8 -22.43 -0.87 -16.35
CA ALA A 8 -21.60 0.29 -16.59
C ALA A 8 -20.63 0.46 -15.40
N SER A 9 -19.34 0.61 -15.69
CA SER A 9 -18.29 0.89 -14.74
C SER A 9 -18.65 2.10 -13.87
N LEU A 10 -18.65 1.94 -12.54
CA LEU A 10 -18.99 2.97 -11.56
C LEU A 10 -17.83 3.99 -11.30
N ILE A 11 -17.14 4.39 -12.35
CA ILE A 11 -16.30 5.61 -12.29
C ILE A 11 -17.29 6.77 -12.20
N PRO A 12 -17.21 7.64 -11.19
CA PRO A 12 -18.10 8.79 -11.12
C PRO A 12 -17.92 9.63 -12.38
N GLN A 13 -19.01 9.99 -13.04
CA GLN A 13 -18.94 10.86 -14.23
C GLN A 13 -18.47 12.27 -13.86
N GLN A 14 -18.57 12.62 -12.58
CA GLN A 14 -18.14 13.91 -12.04
C GLN A 14 -17.72 13.78 -10.58
N VAL A 15 -16.83 14.65 -10.16
CA VAL A 15 -16.42 14.83 -8.76
C VAL A 15 -16.88 16.20 -8.29
N LEU A 16 -17.45 16.25 -7.10
CA LEU A 16 -17.81 17.51 -6.45
C LEU A 16 -16.62 18.01 -5.62
N ILE A 17 -16.32 19.30 -5.72
CA ILE A 17 -15.34 19.96 -4.87
C ILE A 17 -16.10 21.02 -4.06
N ALA A 18 -16.09 20.86 -2.74
CA ALA A 18 -16.72 21.79 -1.81
C ALA A 18 -15.65 22.53 -1.00
N THR A 19 -15.56 23.84 -1.15
CA THR A 19 -14.58 24.71 -0.48
C THR A 19 -15.30 25.90 0.14
N PRO A 20 -14.66 26.68 1.02
CA PRO A 20 -15.21 27.94 1.50
C PRO A 20 -15.54 28.94 0.38
N ARG A 21 -14.96 28.77 -0.80
CA ARG A 21 -15.21 29.60 -2.01
C ARG A 21 -16.44 29.18 -2.80
N GLY A 22 -17.03 28.04 -2.49
CA GLY A 22 -18.21 27.49 -3.16
C GLY A 22 -18.06 26.02 -3.54
N GLN A 23 -19.02 25.53 -4.30
CA GLN A 23 -19.04 24.16 -4.79
C GLN A 23 -18.86 24.14 -6.31
N ALA A 24 -18.05 23.22 -6.80
CA ALA A 24 -17.82 22.97 -8.21
C ALA A 24 -18.01 21.49 -8.56
N SER A 25 -18.61 21.22 -9.73
CA SER A 25 -18.68 19.87 -10.30
C SER A 25 -17.63 19.74 -11.41
N ILE A 26 -16.77 18.74 -11.28
CA ILE A 26 -15.64 18.50 -12.19
C ILE A 26 -15.91 17.19 -12.95
N PRO A 27 -16.03 17.24 -14.28
CA PRO A 27 -16.20 16.04 -15.09
C PRO A 27 -14.97 15.14 -15.03
N VAL A 28 -15.19 13.83 -14.99
CA VAL A 28 -14.15 12.82 -15.01
C VAL A 28 -14.00 12.26 -16.42
N SER A 29 -12.78 12.26 -16.94
CA SER A 29 -12.39 11.62 -18.20
C SER A 29 -11.86 10.21 -17.96
N ASN A 30 -12.09 9.31 -18.92
CA ASN A 30 -11.55 7.95 -18.90
C ASN A 30 -10.90 7.57 -20.25
N GLU A 31 -10.38 8.56 -20.98
CA GLU A 31 -9.85 8.37 -22.34
C GLU A 31 -8.67 7.40 -22.40
N THR A 32 -7.86 7.31 -21.34
CA THR A 32 -6.67 6.46 -21.28
C THR A 32 -6.88 5.16 -20.49
N GLY A 33 -8.12 4.82 -20.14
CA GLY A 33 -8.46 3.64 -19.35
C GLY A 33 -8.31 3.85 -17.83
N ALA A 34 -7.82 5.01 -17.40
CA ALA A 34 -7.78 5.41 -15.99
C ALA A 34 -8.55 6.74 -15.81
N ALA A 35 -9.29 6.84 -14.70
CA ALA A 35 -10.05 8.03 -14.39
C ALA A 35 -9.13 9.23 -14.12
N ALA A 36 -9.41 10.36 -14.79
CA ALA A 36 -8.62 11.58 -14.66
C ALA A 36 -9.51 12.82 -14.72
N VAL A 37 -9.00 13.95 -14.25
CA VAL A 37 -9.67 15.25 -14.24
C VAL A 37 -8.80 16.30 -14.89
N ALA A 38 -9.40 17.21 -15.65
CA ALA A 38 -8.66 18.30 -16.26
C ALA A 38 -8.11 19.25 -15.19
N ALA A 39 -6.80 19.46 -15.17
CA ALA A 39 -6.12 20.27 -14.16
C ALA A 39 -6.63 21.71 -14.14
N VAL A 40 -6.97 22.27 -15.29
CA VAL A 40 -7.53 23.64 -15.42
C VAL A 40 -8.84 23.80 -14.65
N LEU A 41 -9.67 22.75 -14.58
CA LEU A 41 -10.95 22.80 -13.87
C LEU A 41 -10.77 22.73 -12.33
N LEU A 42 -9.63 22.24 -11.86
CA LEU A 42 -9.29 22.20 -10.44
C LEU A 42 -8.70 23.52 -9.94
N ALA A 43 -8.10 24.31 -10.83
CA ALA A 43 -7.37 25.54 -10.47
C ALA A 43 -8.23 26.51 -9.65
N ARG A 44 -9.43 26.84 -10.15
CA ARG A 44 -10.31 27.82 -9.51
C ARG A 44 -10.90 27.32 -8.17
N PRO A 45 -11.55 26.14 -8.10
CA PRO A 45 -12.17 25.69 -6.85
C PRO A 45 -11.15 25.40 -5.74
N LEU A 46 -10.00 24.81 -6.06
CA LEU A 46 -8.98 24.46 -5.05
C LEU A 46 -7.93 25.57 -4.85
N GLY A 47 -7.88 26.57 -5.73
CA GLY A 47 -6.81 27.58 -5.69
C GLY A 47 -5.44 27.00 -6.01
N LEU A 48 -5.39 25.89 -6.77
CA LEU A 48 -4.13 25.30 -7.16
C LEU A 48 -3.53 26.00 -8.39
N THR A 49 -2.22 25.93 -8.50
CA THR A 49 -1.47 26.35 -9.69
C THR A 49 -0.81 25.17 -10.35
N VAL A 50 -0.72 25.20 -11.66
CA VAL A 50 -0.09 24.14 -12.46
C VAL A 50 0.92 24.76 -13.39
N SER A 51 2.12 24.21 -13.45
CA SER A 51 3.10 24.49 -14.50
C SER A 51 3.45 23.18 -15.23
N LEU A 52 3.54 23.26 -16.55
CA LEU A 52 3.95 22.16 -17.41
C LEU A 52 5.19 22.63 -18.18
N ASP A 53 6.30 21.90 -18.06
CA ASP A 53 7.55 22.15 -18.79
C ASP A 53 8.03 20.82 -19.38
N GLY A 54 7.86 20.67 -20.70
CA GLY A 54 8.06 19.39 -21.38
C GLY A 54 7.12 18.31 -20.81
N SER A 55 7.68 17.27 -20.22
CA SER A 55 6.90 16.22 -19.50
C SER A 55 6.73 16.51 -18.00
N ALA A 56 7.50 17.46 -17.45
CA ALA A 56 7.45 17.77 -16.03
C ALA A 56 6.22 18.62 -15.68
N VAL A 57 5.41 18.16 -14.75
CA VAL A 57 4.22 18.84 -14.25
C VAL A 57 4.40 19.15 -12.78
N ARG A 58 4.29 20.43 -12.43
CA ARG A 58 4.29 20.86 -11.04
C ARG A 58 2.93 21.41 -10.67
N VAL A 59 2.32 20.81 -9.64
CA VAL A 59 1.05 21.27 -9.06
C VAL A 59 1.33 21.79 -7.66
N THR A 60 0.95 23.05 -7.42
CA THR A 60 0.99 23.63 -6.07
C THR A 60 -0.42 23.74 -5.53
N LEU A 61 -0.67 23.09 -4.40
CA LEU A 61 -1.94 23.09 -3.68
C LEU A 61 -1.68 23.38 -2.20
N ASP A 62 -2.34 24.40 -1.65
CA ASP A 62 -2.18 24.84 -0.24
C ASP A 62 -0.68 25.05 0.13
N SER A 63 0.07 25.72 -0.74
CA SER A 63 1.52 25.97 -0.64
C SER A 63 2.41 24.71 -0.64
N ARG A 64 1.84 23.53 -0.93
CA ARG A 64 2.58 22.27 -1.03
C ARG A 64 2.73 21.88 -2.50
N VAL A 65 3.89 21.34 -2.82
CA VAL A 65 4.28 21.02 -4.21
C VAL A 65 4.17 19.54 -4.46
N PHE A 66 3.50 19.19 -5.56
CA PHE A 66 3.40 17.84 -6.12
C PHE A 66 4.05 17.86 -7.49
N ASP A 67 5.12 17.10 -7.69
CA ASP A 67 5.82 16.98 -8.96
C ASP A 67 5.43 15.67 -9.65
N PHE A 68 4.96 15.77 -10.90
CA PHE A 68 4.56 14.65 -11.75
C PHE A 68 5.39 14.67 -13.04
N ASP A 69 5.37 13.55 -13.75
CA ASP A 69 5.83 13.47 -15.13
C ASP A 69 4.71 12.90 -16.00
N VAL A 70 4.42 13.54 -17.15
CA VAL A 70 3.43 13.06 -18.13
C VAL A 70 3.79 11.65 -18.57
N GLY A 71 2.83 10.73 -18.51
CA GLY A 71 3.04 9.33 -18.83
C GLY A 71 3.62 8.48 -17.70
N SER A 72 4.02 9.09 -16.57
CA SER A 72 4.53 8.35 -15.41
C SER A 72 3.41 8.09 -14.38
N PRO A 73 3.18 6.84 -13.94
CA PRO A 73 2.21 6.53 -12.90
C PRO A 73 2.75 6.81 -11.49
N PHE A 74 3.61 7.81 -11.34
CA PHE A 74 4.17 8.22 -10.05
C PHE A 74 4.21 9.74 -9.93
N PHE A 75 4.18 10.25 -8.69
CA PHE A 75 4.46 11.65 -8.38
C PHE A 75 5.34 11.77 -7.14
N ARG A 76 6.01 12.91 -6.98
CA ARG A 76 6.84 13.24 -5.81
C ARG A 76 6.14 14.27 -4.94
N PHE A 77 6.25 14.10 -3.63
CA PHE A 77 5.75 15.02 -2.62
C PHE A 77 6.64 14.91 -1.37
N ASP A 78 7.18 16.03 -0.88
CA ASP A 78 8.07 16.09 0.29
C ASP A 78 9.24 15.10 0.24
N GLY A 79 9.84 14.93 -0.93
CA GLY A 79 10.97 14.02 -1.14
C GLY A 79 10.62 12.54 -1.27
N ALA A 80 9.35 12.16 -1.05
CA ALA A 80 8.87 10.80 -1.24
C ALA A 80 8.15 10.63 -2.60
N THR A 81 8.23 9.44 -3.17
CA THR A 81 7.55 9.06 -4.42
C THR A 81 6.31 8.23 -4.10
N TYR A 82 5.21 8.54 -4.78
CA TYR A 82 3.90 7.93 -4.59
C TYR A 82 3.37 7.38 -5.91
N PRO A 83 2.83 6.16 -5.95
CA PRO A 83 2.21 5.62 -7.14
C PRO A 83 0.82 6.22 -7.37
N LEU A 84 0.44 6.30 -8.63
CA LEU A 84 -0.87 6.77 -9.11
C LEU A 84 -1.65 5.64 -9.78
N VAL A 85 -2.96 5.73 -9.75
CA VAL A 85 -3.80 4.98 -10.66
C VAL A 85 -3.91 5.76 -11.97
N GLY A 86 -3.25 5.27 -13.01
CA GLY A 86 -3.04 6.00 -14.26
C GLY A 86 -1.92 7.05 -14.16
N ALA A 87 -1.51 7.55 -15.31
CA ALA A 87 -0.49 8.58 -15.43
C ALA A 87 -1.14 9.92 -15.80
N PRO A 88 -0.54 11.07 -15.43
CA PRO A 88 -0.90 12.34 -16.04
C PRO A 88 -0.72 12.28 -17.55
N TYR A 89 -1.65 12.87 -18.30
CA TYR A 89 -1.56 12.93 -19.77
C TYR A 89 -2.05 14.27 -20.31
N VAL A 90 -1.64 14.60 -21.52
CA VAL A 90 -2.11 15.78 -22.24
C VAL A 90 -2.97 15.33 -23.42
N ALA A 91 -4.18 15.85 -23.51
CA ALA A 91 -5.07 15.64 -24.63
C ALA A 91 -5.70 16.98 -25.04
N ARG A 92 -5.66 17.32 -26.34
CA ARG A 92 -6.21 18.58 -26.88
C ARG A 92 -5.74 19.80 -26.09
N ASP A 93 -4.44 19.92 -25.86
CA ASP A 93 -3.77 20.98 -25.09
C ASP A 93 -4.24 21.12 -23.64
N THR A 94 -4.90 20.10 -23.10
CA THR A 94 -5.37 20.07 -21.73
C THR A 94 -4.62 18.99 -20.95
N LEU A 95 -4.02 19.38 -19.83
CA LEU A 95 -3.43 18.44 -18.89
C LEU A 95 -4.52 17.78 -18.04
N PHE A 96 -4.47 16.47 -17.97
CA PHE A 96 -5.31 15.64 -17.11
C PHE A 96 -4.45 15.04 -15.99
N LEU A 97 -4.92 15.19 -14.76
CA LEU A 97 -4.32 14.58 -13.56
C LEU A 97 -5.15 13.36 -13.16
N PRO A 98 -4.50 12.24 -12.75
CA PRO A 98 -5.22 11.07 -12.28
C PRO A 98 -6.19 11.39 -11.14
N LEU A 99 -7.43 10.92 -11.25
CA LEU A 99 -8.46 11.14 -10.24
C LEU A 99 -8.01 10.63 -8.86
N HIS A 100 -7.26 9.53 -8.85
CA HIS A 100 -6.71 8.94 -7.62
C HIS A 100 -5.80 9.90 -6.84
N TRP A 101 -5.04 10.79 -7.51
CA TRP A 101 -4.30 11.84 -6.82
C TRP A 101 -5.24 12.72 -6.00
N LEU A 102 -6.33 13.18 -6.62
CA LEU A 102 -7.29 14.09 -5.99
C LEU A 102 -8.08 13.45 -4.85
N THR A 103 -8.51 12.19 -5.02
CA THR A 103 -9.43 11.50 -4.10
C THR A 103 -8.72 10.67 -3.04
N GLY A 104 -7.54 10.16 -3.35
CA GLY A 104 -6.75 9.29 -2.49
C GLY A 104 -5.56 9.99 -1.82
N HIS A 105 -4.73 10.69 -2.61
CA HIS A 105 -3.49 11.26 -2.08
C HIS A 105 -3.69 12.63 -1.42
N VAL A 106 -4.43 13.54 -2.03
CA VAL A 106 -4.66 14.88 -1.46
C VAL A 106 -5.25 14.81 -0.04
N PRO A 107 -6.33 14.06 0.24
CA PRO A 107 -6.88 13.96 1.60
C PRO A 107 -5.93 13.32 2.60
N ARG A 108 -5.08 12.42 2.15
CA ARG A 108 -4.13 11.70 3.00
C ARG A 108 -2.87 12.52 3.30
N LEU A 109 -2.35 13.25 2.32
CA LEU A 109 -1.14 14.06 2.46
C LEU A 109 -1.43 15.41 3.11
N LEU A 110 -2.66 15.89 2.99
CA LEU A 110 -3.15 17.15 3.57
C LEU A 110 -4.42 16.92 4.42
N PRO A 111 -4.38 16.02 5.43
CA PRO A 111 -5.58 15.55 6.15
C PRO A 111 -6.29 16.64 6.97
N ASN A 112 -5.58 17.72 7.34
CA ASN A 112 -6.13 18.86 8.07
C ASN A 112 -6.81 19.88 7.14
N ARG A 113 -6.67 19.70 5.81
CA ARG A 113 -7.20 20.63 4.81
C ARG A 113 -8.23 19.98 3.89
N TYR A 114 -8.08 18.71 3.55
CA TYR A 114 -8.95 18.04 2.61
C TYR A 114 -9.48 16.73 3.16
N ARG A 115 -10.76 16.46 2.88
CA ARG A 115 -11.43 15.22 3.26
C ARG A 115 -12.24 14.69 2.07
N TRP A 116 -12.01 13.44 1.69
CA TRP A 116 -12.78 12.78 0.64
C TRP A 116 -14.02 12.10 1.22
N ASN A 117 -15.17 12.36 0.62
CA ASN A 117 -16.42 11.65 0.88
C ASN A 117 -16.77 10.77 -0.33
N PRO A 118 -16.53 9.46 -0.28
CA PRO A 118 -16.77 8.58 -1.42
C PRO A 118 -18.25 8.42 -1.77
N TRP A 119 -19.14 8.54 -0.80
CA TRP A 119 -20.59 8.41 -1.00
C TRP A 119 -21.18 9.54 -1.85
N LEU A 120 -20.63 10.70 -1.74
CA LEU A 120 -21.05 11.88 -2.49
C LEU A 120 -20.12 12.19 -3.66
N SER A 121 -19.08 11.36 -3.89
CA SER A 121 -17.97 11.66 -4.81
C SER A 121 -17.48 13.09 -4.61
N ARG A 122 -17.24 13.49 -3.33
CA ARG A 122 -16.98 14.88 -2.95
C ARG A 122 -15.68 15.04 -2.18
N LEU A 123 -14.88 16.02 -2.60
CA LEU A 123 -13.72 16.51 -1.86
C LEU A 123 -14.14 17.77 -1.09
N ASP A 124 -14.05 17.72 0.22
CA ASP A 124 -14.34 18.83 1.13
C ASP A 124 -13.03 19.51 1.56
N GLU A 125 -12.91 20.83 1.33
CA GLU A 125 -11.85 21.64 1.93
C GLU A 125 -12.29 22.10 3.33
N GLN A 126 -11.49 21.75 4.34
CA GLN A 126 -11.72 22.16 5.72
C GLN A 126 -11.19 23.58 5.95
N PRO A 127 -11.84 24.39 6.80
CA PRO A 127 -11.28 25.68 7.22
C PRO A 127 -9.87 25.47 7.80
N ALA A 128 -8.95 26.40 7.50
CA ALA A 128 -7.64 26.37 8.13
C ALA A 128 -7.82 26.51 9.65
N THR A 129 -7.42 25.48 10.40
CA THR A 129 -7.35 25.59 11.86
C THR A 129 -6.24 26.59 12.16
N VAL A 130 -6.60 27.80 12.57
CA VAL A 130 -5.62 28.79 13.04
C VAL A 130 -5.09 28.25 14.36
N VAL A 131 -3.95 27.58 14.33
CA VAL A 131 -3.17 27.36 15.54
C VAL A 131 -2.70 28.76 15.96
N ALA A 132 -3.21 29.26 17.07
CA ALA A 132 -2.76 30.50 17.64
C ALA A 132 -1.26 30.37 17.95
N THR A 133 -0.44 30.93 17.09
CA THR A 133 0.99 31.04 17.34
C THR A 133 1.19 32.09 18.39
N SER A 134 1.78 31.72 19.53
CA SER A 134 2.31 32.67 20.50
C SER A 134 3.24 33.67 19.79
N PRO A 135 3.30 34.94 20.19
CA PRO A 135 4.06 35.95 19.47
C PRO A 135 5.55 35.57 19.44
N VAL A 136 6.04 35.39 18.23
CA VAL A 136 7.47 35.22 17.96
C VAL A 136 8.18 36.56 18.16
N PRO A 137 9.33 36.63 18.87
CA PRO A 137 10.13 37.86 18.97
C PRO A 137 10.55 38.33 17.57
N PRO A 138 10.75 39.64 17.36
CA PRO A 138 11.08 40.19 16.05
C PRO A 138 12.37 39.60 15.48
N ALA A 139 12.25 39.12 14.25
CA ALA A 139 13.34 38.52 13.50
C ALA A 139 14.47 39.54 13.21
N PRO A 140 15.74 39.10 13.20
CA PRO A 140 16.84 39.93 12.74
C PRO A 140 16.68 40.27 11.24
N ILE A 141 17.14 41.47 10.91
CA ILE A 141 17.07 42.13 9.59
C ILE A 141 17.53 41.18 8.48
N ALA A 142 16.67 41.00 7.46
CA ALA A 142 16.91 40.16 6.31
C ALA A 142 18.20 40.52 5.56
N THR A 143 19.15 39.63 5.55
CA THR A 143 20.25 39.61 4.57
C THR A 143 19.69 39.25 3.20
N ALA A 144 20.26 39.89 2.15
CA ALA A 144 19.87 39.71 0.75
C ALA A 144 19.71 38.23 0.35
N PRO A 145 18.77 37.89 -0.58
CA PRO A 145 18.55 36.50 -0.98
C PRO A 145 19.82 35.90 -1.56
N GLN A 146 20.33 34.86 -0.90
CA GLN A 146 21.37 34.01 -1.46
C GLN A 146 20.84 33.28 -2.69
N PRO A 147 21.63 33.13 -3.76
CA PRO A 147 21.25 32.30 -4.89
C PRO A 147 20.92 30.89 -4.38
N PRO A 148 19.90 30.20 -4.97
CA PRO A 148 19.53 28.86 -4.55
C PRO A 148 20.76 27.97 -4.60
N LEU A 149 21.02 27.28 -3.49
CA LEU A 149 22.08 26.26 -3.42
C LEU A 149 21.81 25.20 -4.50
N PRO A 150 22.83 24.71 -5.20
CA PRO A 150 22.67 23.62 -6.14
C PRO A 150 22.04 22.43 -5.39
N PRO A 151 21.16 21.65 -6.05
CA PRO A 151 20.56 20.49 -5.44
C PRO A 151 21.65 19.57 -4.88
N PRO A 152 21.47 19.00 -3.68
CA PRO A 152 22.46 18.09 -3.11
C PRO A 152 22.73 16.94 -4.10
N PRO A 153 23.98 16.49 -4.23
CA PRO A 153 24.30 15.38 -5.10
C PRO A 153 23.45 14.16 -4.70
N PRO A 154 23.04 13.32 -5.68
CA PRO A 154 22.24 12.13 -5.39
C PRO A 154 22.94 11.29 -4.33
N ALA A 155 22.19 10.86 -3.32
CA ALA A 155 22.72 10.05 -2.22
C ALA A 155 23.42 8.81 -2.78
N ALA A 156 24.57 8.46 -2.23
CA ALA A 156 25.26 7.22 -2.59
C ALA A 156 24.33 6.02 -2.31
N PRO A 157 24.31 4.99 -3.18
CA PRO A 157 23.48 3.81 -2.95
C PRO A 157 23.87 3.11 -1.65
N ASN A 158 22.88 2.54 -0.97
CA ASN A 158 23.10 1.74 0.22
C ASN A 158 24.08 0.59 -0.10
N PRO A 159 25.18 0.42 0.65
CA PRO A 159 26.24 -0.55 0.31
C PRO A 159 25.79 -2.01 0.41
N ILE A 160 24.68 -2.32 1.12
CA ILE A 160 24.15 -3.66 1.28
C ILE A 160 23.10 -3.99 0.22
N THR A 161 22.19 -3.04 -0.04
CA THR A 161 21.03 -3.28 -0.91
C THR A 161 21.16 -2.64 -2.30
N GLY A 162 21.98 -1.63 -2.46
CA GLY A 162 22.05 -0.81 -3.67
C GLY A 162 20.93 0.22 -3.80
N LEU A 163 19.99 0.28 -2.85
CA LEU A 163 18.90 1.25 -2.83
C LEU A 163 19.41 2.66 -2.65
N ARG A 164 18.80 3.63 -3.31
CA ARG A 164 19.15 5.06 -3.28
C ARG A 164 18.20 5.91 -2.47
N LEU A 165 16.96 5.40 -2.27
CA LEU A 165 15.91 6.09 -1.53
C LEU A 165 15.74 5.49 -0.14
N ALA A 166 15.23 6.28 0.79
CA ALA A 166 14.78 5.79 2.09
C ALA A 166 13.40 5.15 1.91
N HIS A 167 13.26 3.89 2.31
CA HIS A 167 12.00 3.15 2.24
C HIS A 167 11.51 2.77 3.63
N THR A 168 10.19 2.78 3.82
CA THR A 168 9.52 2.37 5.06
C THR A 168 8.59 1.20 4.78
N ILE A 169 8.79 0.10 5.50
CA ILE A 169 8.01 -1.13 5.39
C ILE A 169 7.18 -1.31 6.65
N VAL A 170 5.88 -1.52 6.51
CA VAL A 170 5.05 -2.03 7.60
C VAL A 170 5.06 -3.55 7.53
N VAL A 171 5.52 -4.18 8.60
CA VAL A 171 5.47 -5.62 8.81
C VAL A 171 4.36 -5.90 9.82
N ASP A 172 3.42 -6.74 9.42
CA ASP A 172 2.23 -7.09 10.19
C ASP A 172 2.27 -8.56 10.61
N PRO A 173 2.75 -8.89 11.81
CA PRO A 173 2.57 -10.24 12.35
C PRO A 173 1.08 -10.51 12.59
N GLY A 174 0.48 -11.44 11.85
CA GLY A 174 -0.94 -11.78 11.96
C GLY A 174 -1.35 -12.21 13.37
N HIS A 175 -2.64 -12.06 13.68
CA HIS A 175 -3.24 -12.45 14.97
C HIS A 175 -2.65 -11.72 16.19
N GLY A 176 -2.86 -12.27 17.42
CA GLY A 176 -2.29 -11.72 18.65
C GLY A 176 -3.32 -11.57 19.78
N GLY A 177 -2.86 -11.56 21.02
CA GLY A 177 -3.70 -11.46 22.21
C GLY A 177 -4.68 -12.63 22.33
N ILE A 178 -5.98 -12.32 22.34
CA ILE A 178 -7.05 -13.33 22.41
C ILE A 178 -7.30 -14.06 21.09
N ASP A 179 -6.76 -13.55 19.96
CA ASP A 179 -6.81 -14.22 18.67
C ASP A 179 -5.56 -15.09 18.48
N PRO A 180 -5.64 -16.42 18.62
CA PRO A 180 -4.48 -17.31 18.47
C PRO A 180 -4.08 -17.56 17.01
N GLY A 181 -4.95 -17.19 16.05
CA GLY A 181 -4.90 -17.72 14.69
C GLY A 181 -5.29 -19.21 14.67
N ASN A 182 -4.71 -19.96 13.75
CA ASN A 182 -4.92 -21.41 13.77
C ASN A 182 -4.17 -22.07 14.95
N PRO A 183 -4.71 -23.18 15.50
CA PRO A 183 -4.22 -23.76 16.76
C PRO A 183 -2.86 -24.47 16.66
N GLY A 184 -2.21 -24.44 15.49
CA GLY A 184 -0.88 -25.02 15.33
C GLY A 184 -0.79 -26.51 15.61
N LEU A 185 -1.62 -27.32 14.97
CA LEU A 185 -1.75 -28.77 15.20
C LEU A 185 -0.40 -29.53 15.31
N ASN A 186 0.61 -29.08 14.56
CA ASN A 186 1.93 -29.67 14.54
C ASN A 186 3.03 -28.77 15.12
N PHE A 187 2.67 -27.72 15.84
CA PHE A 187 3.63 -26.90 16.56
C PHE A 187 3.95 -27.53 17.95
N PRO A 188 5.20 -27.57 18.35
CA PRO A 188 5.59 -28.07 19.66
C PRO A 188 5.20 -27.09 20.77
N GLY A 189 5.03 -27.59 21.99
CA GLY A 189 4.92 -26.76 23.20
C GLY A 189 3.68 -25.87 23.30
N GLY A 190 2.62 -26.16 22.53
CA GLY A 190 1.39 -25.37 22.57
C GLY A 190 1.48 -24.02 21.85
N LEU A 191 2.49 -23.83 20.99
CA LEU A 191 2.59 -22.67 20.11
C LEU A 191 1.39 -22.63 19.16
N THR A 192 0.97 -21.43 18.83
CA THR A 192 -0.09 -21.14 17.87
C THR A 192 0.45 -20.26 16.74
N GLU A 193 -0.36 -19.98 15.75
CA GLU A 193 0.04 -19.13 14.64
C GLU A 193 0.54 -17.76 15.11
N LYS A 194 -0.12 -17.10 16.07
CA LYS A 194 0.30 -15.79 16.57
C LYS A 194 1.72 -15.75 17.11
N ASP A 195 2.21 -16.87 17.66
CA ASP A 195 3.57 -16.97 18.21
C ASP A 195 4.60 -17.05 17.08
N ILE A 196 4.30 -17.84 16.04
CA ILE A 196 5.14 -18.02 14.86
C ILE A 196 5.23 -16.71 14.07
N THR A 197 4.09 -16.09 13.79
CA THR A 197 4.04 -14.83 13.03
C THR A 197 4.78 -13.70 13.74
N LEU A 198 4.67 -13.61 15.09
CA LEU A 198 5.41 -12.65 15.89
C LEU A 198 6.92 -12.90 15.84
N GLY A 199 7.33 -14.18 15.92
CA GLY A 199 8.72 -14.59 15.80
C GLY A 199 9.34 -14.18 14.47
N ILE A 200 8.69 -14.57 13.37
CA ILE A 200 9.13 -14.23 12.01
C ILE A 200 9.10 -12.70 11.79
N GLY A 201 8.06 -12.01 12.24
CA GLY A 201 7.95 -10.56 12.09
C GLY A 201 9.06 -9.77 12.78
N LYS A 202 9.48 -10.20 13.98
CA LYS A 202 10.62 -9.61 14.69
C LYS A 202 11.94 -9.86 13.96
N LEU A 203 12.15 -11.05 13.43
CA LEU A 203 13.34 -11.40 12.65
C LEU A 203 13.37 -10.63 11.32
N LEU A 204 12.23 -10.52 10.64
CA LEU A 204 12.11 -9.73 9.41
C LEU A 204 12.41 -8.25 9.65
N ARG A 205 11.88 -7.68 10.74
CA ARG A 205 12.22 -6.31 11.13
C ARG A 205 13.72 -6.14 11.33
N ALA A 206 14.34 -7.05 12.09
CA ALA A 206 15.78 -6.98 12.36
C ALA A 206 16.59 -7.05 11.06
N GLU A 207 16.21 -7.93 10.15
CA GLU A 207 16.88 -8.13 8.86
C GLU A 207 16.73 -6.91 7.93
N LEU A 208 15.53 -6.33 7.83
CA LEU A 208 15.29 -5.14 7.02
C LEU A 208 16.01 -3.90 7.59
N VAL A 209 16.01 -3.71 8.91
CA VAL A 209 16.76 -2.63 9.57
C VAL A 209 18.26 -2.77 9.34
N ARG A 210 18.81 -3.98 9.45
CA ARG A 210 20.23 -4.26 9.12
C ARG A 210 20.58 -3.87 7.68
N ARG A 211 19.62 -3.96 6.78
CA ARG A 211 19.73 -3.55 5.36
C ARG A 211 19.48 -2.05 5.13
N GLY A 212 19.26 -1.26 6.17
CA GLY A 212 19.08 0.19 6.10
C GLY A 212 17.67 0.64 5.73
N LEU A 213 16.65 -0.22 5.91
CA LEU A 213 15.25 0.11 5.69
C LEU A 213 14.58 0.54 7.01
N ASN A 214 13.63 1.47 6.93
CA ASN A 214 12.77 1.80 8.07
C ASN A 214 11.67 0.75 8.21
N VAL A 215 11.40 0.30 9.43
CA VAL A 215 10.40 -0.75 9.67
C VAL A 215 9.49 -0.38 10.83
N VAL A 216 8.20 -0.48 10.58
CA VAL A 216 7.14 -0.36 11.58
C VAL A 216 6.49 -1.73 11.75
N LEU A 217 6.43 -2.25 12.97
CA LEU A 217 5.64 -3.44 13.31
C LEU A 217 4.24 -3.02 13.73
N THR A 218 3.20 -3.73 13.29
CA THR A 218 1.83 -3.52 13.81
C THR A 218 1.73 -3.96 15.26
N ARG A 219 2.45 -5.02 15.63
CA ARG A 219 2.65 -5.46 17.03
C ARG A 219 4.06 -6.00 17.26
N SER A 220 4.59 -5.76 18.45
CA SER A 220 5.90 -6.28 18.92
C SER A 220 5.78 -7.21 20.12
N THR A 221 4.57 -7.39 20.62
CA THR A 221 4.20 -8.25 21.76
C THR A 221 2.98 -9.09 21.39
N ASP A 222 2.55 -9.98 22.30
CA ASP A 222 1.30 -10.74 22.12
C ASP A 222 0.10 -9.83 22.45
N THR A 223 -0.30 -9.03 21.47
CA THR A 223 -1.38 -8.04 21.57
C THR A 223 -2.31 -8.15 20.37
N LEU A 224 -3.63 -8.11 20.60
CA LEU A 224 -4.62 -8.03 19.54
C LEU A 224 -4.56 -6.66 18.87
N ILE A 225 -4.45 -6.65 17.55
CA ILE A 225 -4.64 -5.46 16.71
C ILE A 225 -5.80 -5.78 15.77
N GLU A 226 -6.86 -4.99 15.81
CA GLU A 226 -8.03 -5.16 14.92
C GLU A 226 -7.62 -5.12 13.45
N LEU A 227 -8.24 -5.95 12.61
CA LEU A 227 -7.93 -6.08 11.18
C LEU A 227 -7.95 -4.73 10.45
N ALA A 228 -9.00 -3.93 10.69
CA ALA A 228 -9.14 -2.62 10.07
C ALA A 228 -8.06 -1.61 10.52
N SER A 229 -7.48 -1.82 11.70
CA SER A 229 -6.45 -0.94 12.27
C SER A 229 -5.04 -1.27 11.76
N ARG A 230 -4.74 -2.52 11.38
CA ARG A 230 -3.41 -2.96 10.92
C ARG A 230 -2.87 -2.15 9.73
N PRO A 231 -3.63 -1.93 8.65
CA PRO A 231 -3.15 -1.12 7.53
C PRO A 231 -2.95 0.35 7.88
N THR A 232 -3.56 0.86 8.95
CA THR A 232 -3.39 2.27 9.37
C THR A 232 -1.98 2.58 9.89
N PHE A 233 -1.18 1.57 10.25
CA PHE A 233 0.24 1.74 10.57
C PHE A 233 1.04 2.17 9.33
N CYS A 234 0.55 1.86 8.13
CA CYS A 234 1.10 2.30 6.87
C CYS A 234 0.64 3.73 6.53
N ARG A 235 1.16 4.70 7.26
CA ARG A 235 0.84 6.13 7.11
C ARG A 235 1.50 6.73 5.85
N ALA A 236 1.52 8.07 5.74
CA ALA A 236 1.95 8.79 4.55
C ALA A 236 3.35 8.41 4.00
N VAL A 237 4.26 7.96 4.85
CA VAL A 237 5.65 7.63 4.50
C VAL A 237 5.91 6.12 4.33
N CYS A 238 4.89 5.28 4.37
CA CYS A 238 5.04 3.84 4.15
C CYS A 238 5.03 3.52 2.65
N ASP A 239 5.94 2.66 2.22
CA ASP A 239 6.05 2.18 0.84
C ASP A 239 5.33 0.84 0.64
N LEU A 240 5.46 -0.09 1.59
CA LEU A 240 4.95 -1.46 1.50
C LEU A 240 4.26 -1.89 2.79
N PHE A 241 3.25 -2.76 2.66
CA PHE A 241 2.62 -3.47 3.76
C PHE A 241 2.77 -4.98 3.54
N VAL A 242 3.34 -5.70 4.52
CA VAL A 242 3.61 -7.14 4.44
C VAL A 242 3.05 -7.82 5.68
N SER A 243 1.95 -8.57 5.50
CA SER A 243 1.34 -9.39 6.55
C SER A 243 1.92 -10.81 6.52
N ILE A 244 2.12 -11.39 7.69
CA ILE A 244 2.74 -12.71 7.89
C ILE A 244 1.75 -13.60 8.58
N HIS A 245 1.47 -14.76 7.97
CA HIS A 245 0.51 -15.76 8.42
C HIS A 245 1.04 -17.18 8.32
N VAL A 246 0.31 -18.14 8.85
CA VAL A 246 0.55 -19.57 8.71
C VAL A 246 -0.76 -20.26 8.37
N ASN A 247 -0.86 -20.80 7.18
CA ASN A 247 -2.04 -21.48 6.65
C ASN A 247 -2.40 -22.74 7.46
N ALA A 248 -3.64 -23.17 7.36
CA ALA A 248 -4.12 -24.43 7.90
C ALA A 248 -5.18 -25.05 6.99
N MET A 249 -5.19 -26.38 6.92
CA MET A 249 -6.27 -27.11 6.27
C MET A 249 -7.37 -27.47 7.28
N PRO A 250 -8.66 -27.42 6.90
CA PRO A 250 -9.74 -27.88 7.74
C PRO A 250 -9.62 -29.39 8.01
N ALA A 251 -10.25 -29.85 9.07
CA ALA A 251 -10.31 -31.28 9.42
C ALA A 251 -10.82 -32.12 8.23
N GLY A 252 -10.13 -33.19 7.90
CA GLY A 252 -10.46 -34.05 6.79
C GLY A 252 -9.27 -34.86 6.25
N ARG A 253 -9.51 -35.62 5.19
CA ARG A 253 -8.51 -36.57 4.62
C ARG A 253 -7.22 -35.90 4.14
N ARG A 254 -7.28 -34.62 3.75
CA ARG A 254 -6.11 -33.88 3.23
C ARG A 254 -5.49 -32.93 4.27
N GLN A 255 -5.98 -32.91 5.50
CA GLN A 255 -5.59 -31.95 6.53
C GLN A 255 -4.07 -31.89 6.74
N THR A 256 -3.41 -33.03 6.81
CA THR A 256 -1.95 -33.12 7.08
C THR A 256 -1.11 -33.31 5.83
N ALA A 257 -1.74 -33.52 4.66
CA ALA A 257 -1.04 -33.79 3.41
C ALA A 257 -0.60 -32.51 2.69
N VAL A 258 -1.39 -31.42 2.80
CA VAL A 258 -1.09 -30.15 2.13
C VAL A 258 0.06 -29.46 2.87
N ASN A 259 1.04 -28.95 2.11
CA ASN A 259 2.22 -28.27 2.61
C ASN A 259 2.68 -27.18 1.64
N GLY A 260 3.67 -26.38 2.04
CA GLY A 260 4.30 -25.38 1.19
C GLY A 260 3.90 -23.94 1.49
N VAL A 261 4.29 -23.05 0.63
CA VAL A 261 4.14 -21.59 0.82
C VAL A 261 3.31 -20.95 -0.28
N GLU A 262 2.56 -19.91 0.09
CA GLU A 262 1.70 -19.12 -0.80
C GLU A 262 1.87 -17.64 -0.47
N THR A 263 1.88 -16.77 -1.48
CA THR A 263 1.85 -15.34 -1.24
C THR A 263 0.64 -14.73 -1.91
N TYR A 264 -0.18 -14.05 -1.12
CA TYR A 264 -1.44 -13.47 -1.55
C TYR A 264 -1.33 -11.96 -1.78
N PHE A 265 -2.02 -11.48 -2.79
CA PHE A 265 -2.37 -10.07 -2.94
C PHE A 265 -3.89 -9.89 -2.99
N LEU A 266 -4.35 -8.66 -2.76
CA LEU A 266 -5.77 -8.35 -2.70
C LEU A 266 -6.41 -8.41 -4.09
N SER A 267 -7.42 -9.25 -4.27
CA SER A 267 -8.29 -9.34 -5.45
C SER A 267 -9.46 -10.27 -5.17
N ASP A 268 -10.37 -10.43 -6.12
CA ASP A 268 -11.40 -11.48 -6.05
C ASP A 268 -10.75 -12.86 -6.10
N ALA A 269 -11.21 -13.76 -5.23
CA ALA A 269 -10.74 -15.14 -5.23
C ALA A 269 -11.23 -15.88 -6.50
N LYS A 270 -10.34 -16.59 -7.16
CA LYS A 270 -10.63 -17.38 -8.38
C LYS A 270 -10.93 -18.85 -8.08
N THR A 271 -10.52 -19.34 -6.92
CA THR A 271 -10.69 -20.74 -6.51
C THR A 271 -11.34 -20.84 -5.14
N GLU A 272 -11.95 -22.00 -4.84
CA GLU A 272 -12.53 -22.26 -3.52
C GLU A 272 -11.47 -22.29 -2.41
N ASP A 273 -10.23 -22.70 -2.72
CA ASP A 273 -9.13 -22.68 -1.76
C ASP A 273 -8.72 -21.24 -1.40
N GLN A 274 -8.62 -20.35 -2.39
CA GLN A 274 -8.38 -18.93 -2.16
C GLN A 274 -9.47 -18.26 -1.30
N LYS A 275 -10.74 -18.60 -1.56
CA LYS A 275 -11.88 -18.13 -0.71
C LYS A 275 -11.75 -18.64 0.72
N ARG A 276 -11.42 -19.92 0.88
CA ARG A 276 -11.24 -20.56 2.18
C ARG A 276 -10.16 -19.86 3.00
N VAL A 277 -9.00 -19.60 2.42
CA VAL A 277 -7.89 -18.92 3.12
C VAL A 277 -8.29 -17.50 3.49
N ALA A 278 -8.84 -16.72 2.56
CA ALA A 278 -9.28 -15.37 2.86
C ALA A 278 -10.38 -15.32 3.95
N GLN A 279 -11.30 -16.28 3.94
CA GLN A 279 -12.33 -16.40 4.98
C GLN A 279 -11.72 -16.74 6.34
N MET A 280 -10.76 -17.69 6.36
CA MET A 280 -10.07 -18.10 7.60
C MET A 280 -9.38 -16.90 8.26
N GLU A 281 -8.68 -16.08 7.49
CA GLU A 281 -8.00 -14.90 8.00
C GLU A 281 -8.97 -13.78 8.40
N ASN A 282 -10.03 -13.58 7.62
CA ASN A 282 -11.07 -12.60 7.94
C ASN A 282 -11.91 -12.99 9.17
N ASP A 283 -11.95 -14.28 9.55
CA ASP A 283 -12.65 -14.78 10.75
C ASP A 283 -12.05 -14.25 12.06
N ALA A 284 -10.86 -13.64 12.02
CA ALA A 284 -10.29 -12.89 13.15
C ALA A 284 -11.19 -11.77 13.64
N LEU A 285 -12.11 -11.24 12.81
CA LEU A 285 -13.15 -10.28 13.21
C LEU A 285 -13.99 -10.74 14.42
N ARG A 286 -14.16 -12.04 14.63
CA ARG A 286 -14.91 -12.58 15.79
C ARG A 286 -14.29 -12.26 17.16
N PHE A 287 -13.01 -11.87 17.18
CA PHE A 287 -12.30 -11.47 18.39
C PHE A 287 -12.30 -9.95 18.60
N GLU A 288 -12.87 -9.17 17.68
CA GLU A 288 -12.91 -7.71 17.74
C GLU A 288 -14.16 -7.23 18.50
N ALA A 289 -13.98 -6.13 19.26
CA ALA A 289 -15.07 -5.57 20.07
C ALA A 289 -16.15 -4.88 19.23
N THR A 290 -15.81 -4.44 18.03
CA THR A 290 -16.74 -3.72 17.13
C THR A 290 -16.97 -4.55 15.88
N PRO A 291 -18.17 -5.18 15.71
CA PRO A 291 -18.49 -5.87 14.47
C PRO A 291 -18.44 -4.87 13.28
N VAL A 292 -17.68 -5.18 12.26
CA VAL A 292 -17.74 -4.45 10.98
C VAL A 292 -19.12 -4.76 10.36
N VAL A 293 -20.00 -3.77 10.36
CA VAL A 293 -21.30 -3.88 9.70
C VAL A 293 -21.10 -3.97 8.18
N ASP A 294 -21.84 -4.84 7.52
CA ASP A 294 -21.83 -5.23 6.09
C ASP A 294 -21.92 -4.07 5.07
N GLY A 295 -21.11 -3.05 5.13
CA GLY A 295 -21.17 -1.95 4.17
C GLY A 295 -19.85 -1.61 3.47
N PRO A 296 -18.73 -1.55 4.19
CA PRO A 296 -17.47 -1.04 3.60
C PRO A 296 -16.76 -2.03 2.67
N LEU A 297 -16.90 -3.34 2.90
CA LEU A 297 -16.10 -4.36 2.19
C LEU A 297 -16.42 -4.47 0.71
N GLY A 298 -17.68 -4.52 0.34
CA GLY A 298 -18.10 -4.61 -1.05
C GLY A 298 -17.74 -3.35 -1.82
N PHE A 299 -17.65 -2.20 -1.14
CA PHE A 299 -17.25 -0.94 -1.73
C PHE A 299 -15.72 -0.83 -1.88
N ILE A 300 -14.96 -1.22 -0.85
CA ILE A 300 -13.48 -1.24 -0.86
C ILE A 300 -12.98 -2.18 -1.96
N LEU A 301 -13.56 -3.38 -2.10
CA LEU A 301 -13.19 -4.33 -3.14
C LEU A 301 -13.53 -3.83 -4.56
N ARG A 302 -14.61 -3.06 -4.75
CA ARG A 302 -14.95 -2.47 -6.05
C ARG A 302 -14.01 -1.32 -6.46
N ASP A 303 -13.59 -0.49 -5.50
CA ASP A 303 -12.62 0.61 -5.74
C ASP A 303 -11.22 0.06 -6.06
N LEU A 304 -10.91 -1.13 -5.57
CA LEU A 304 -9.62 -1.81 -5.75
C LEU A 304 -9.41 -2.39 -7.16
N GLN A 305 -10.46 -2.70 -7.92
CA GLN A 305 -10.33 -3.17 -9.31
C GLN A 305 -9.71 -2.11 -10.25
N LEU A 306 -9.60 -0.87 -9.82
CA LEU A 306 -9.02 0.24 -10.57
C LEU A 306 -7.58 0.61 -10.13
N ASN A 307 -6.92 -0.20 -9.28
CA ASN A 307 -5.77 0.29 -8.53
C ASN A 307 -4.43 -0.27 -9.04
N GLU A 308 -3.51 0.63 -9.41
CA GLU A 308 -2.10 0.33 -9.72
C GLU A 308 -1.42 -0.44 -8.57
N TYR A 309 -1.87 -0.23 -7.32
CA TYR A 309 -1.38 -1.00 -6.17
C TYR A 309 -1.58 -2.51 -6.33
N LEU A 310 -2.60 -2.96 -7.08
CA LEU A 310 -2.82 -4.40 -7.34
C LEU A 310 -1.69 -4.98 -8.20
N ARG A 311 -1.26 -4.27 -9.24
CA ARG A 311 -0.15 -4.70 -10.09
C ARG A 311 1.17 -4.73 -9.32
N GLU A 312 1.42 -3.66 -8.56
CA GLU A 312 2.62 -3.57 -7.74
C GLU A 312 2.58 -4.59 -6.59
N SER A 313 1.41 -4.88 -6.01
CA SER A 313 1.22 -5.95 -5.02
C SER A 313 1.48 -7.33 -5.63
N ALA A 314 0.94 -7.61 -6.81
CA ALA A 314 1.18 -8.86 -7.52
C ALA A 314 2.69 -9.04 -7.82
N ARG A 315 3.38 -7.97 -8.26
CA ARG A 315 4.82 -8.02 -8.52
C ARG A 315 5.64 -8.23 -7.25
N LEU A 316 5.29 -7.56 -6.16
CA LEU A 316 5.90 -7.79 -4.84
C LEU A 316 5.69 -9.24 -4.39
N ALA A 317 4.45 -9.76 -4.55
CA ALA A 317 4.12 -11.14 -4.22
C ALA A 317 4.97 -12.15 -5.01
N GLU A 318 5.16 -11.95 -6.33
CA GLU A 318 6.00 -12.82 -7.18
C GLU A 318 7.45 -12.87 -6.65
N LEU A 319 8.02 -11.72 -6.34
CA LEU A 319 9.41 -11.64 -5.89
C LEU A 319 9.59 -12.25 -4.50
N VAL A 320 8.65 -12.02 -3.58
CA VAL A 320 8.68 -12.62 -2.23
C VAL A 320 8.43 -14.12 -2.33
N GLN A 321 7.41 -14.57 -3.08
CA GLN A 321 7.10 -15.99 -3.27
C GLN A 321 8.32 -16.76 -3.78
N GLY A 322 8.97 -16.27 -4.84
CA GLY A 322 10.14 -16.94 -5.41
C GLY A 322 11.30 -17.08 -4.43
N LYS A 323 11.49 -16.12 -3.51
CA LYS A 323 12.54 -16.22 -2.48
C LYS A 323 12.16 -17.17 -1.35
N VAL A 324 10.90 -17.13 -0.90
CA VAL A 324 10.43 -17.98 0.20
C VAL A 324 10.34 -19.45 -0.27
N ALA A 325 9.80 -19.71 -1.45
CA ALA A 325 9.72 -21.05 -2.03
C ALA A 325 11.10 -21.71 -2.19
N ALA A 326 12.12 -20.94 -2.56
CA ALA A 326 13.48 -21.45 -2.75
C ALA A 326 14.13 -22.03 -1.47
N ILE A 327 13.64 -21.65 -0.29
CA ILE A 327 14.23 -22.09 0.99
C ILE A 327 13.28 -22.94 1.84
N HIS A 328 11.99 -22.99 1.46
CA HIS A 328 11.01 -23.77 2.19
C HIS A 328 11.07 -25.26 1.81
N PRO A 329 10.93 -26.19 2.78
CA PRO A 329 11.00 -27.62 2.48
C PRO A 329 9.75 -28.18 1.75
N GLY A 330 8.64 -27.45 1.77
CA GLY A 330 7.38 -27.83 1.14
C GLY A 330 7.23 -27.28 -0.29
N GLU A 331 6.04 -27.41 -0.84
CA GLU A 331 5.71 -27.03 -2.22
C GLU A 331 5.72 -25.51 -2.42
N ASP A 332 6.19 -25.08 -3.60
CA ASP A 332 5.89 -23.74 -4.12
C ASP A 332 4.47 -23.74 -4.68
N ARG A 333 3.54 -23.14 -3.93
CA ARG A 333 2.13 -23.06 -4.31
C ARG A 333 1.81 -21.77 -5.06
N GLY A 334 2.81 -20.94 -5.28
CA GLY A 334 2.75 -19.75 -6.13
C GLY A 334 2.06 -18.54 -5.51
N VAL A 335 1.92 -17.55 -6.36
CA VAL A 335 1.18 -16.32 -6.04
C VAL A 335 -0.31 -16.56 -6.18
N GLN A 336 -1.05 -16.17 -5.16
CA GLN A 336 -2.49 -16.33 -5.03
C GLN A 336 -3.18 -14.97 -4.86
N GLN A 337 -4.51 -14.95 -4.91
CA GLN A 337 -5.30 -13.74 -4.70
C GLN A 337 -6.54 -14.01 -3.87
N GLY A 338 -6.99 -13.02 -3.09
CA GLY A 338 -8.18 -13.16 -2.26
C GLY A 338 -8.62 -11.85 -1.62
N PRO A 339 -9.87 -11.79 -1.13
CA PRO A 339 -10.48 -10.62 -0.52
C PRO A 339 -10.08 -10.47 0.97
N PHE A 340 -8.78 -10.29 1.22
CA PHE A 340 -8.26 -10.12 2.57
C PHE A 340 -8.54 -8.73 3.12
N LEU A 341 -9.22 -8.65 4.26
CA LEU A 341 -9.55 -7.38 4.94
C LEU A 341 -8.30 -6.60 5.33
N VAL A 342 -7.29 -7.30 5.83
CA VAL A 342 -6.03 -6.70 6.27
C VAL A 342 -5.27 -6.01 5.13
N LEU A 343 -5.48 -6.43 3.88
CA LEU A 343 -4.87 -5.80 2.71
C LEU A 343 -5.71 -4.66 2.14
N ALA A 344 -7.03 -4.70 2.36
CA ALA A 344 -7.99 -3.82 1.68
C ALA A 344 -7.78 -2.31 1.95
N ALA A 345 -7.34 -1.95 3.16
CA ALA A 345 -7.14 -0.56 3.55
C ALA A 345 -5.69 -0.07 3.45
N ALA A 346 -4.74 -0.91 2.99
CA ALA A 346 -3.32 -0.57 2.98
C ALA A 346 -2.98 0.60 2.04
N ARG A 347 -3.71 0.74 0.91
CA ARG A 347 -3.50 1.79 -0.11
C ARG A 347 -2.03 1.96 -0.50
N ARG A 348 -1.32 0.85 -0.55
CA ARG A 348 0.08 0.64 -0.91
C ARG A 348 0.21 -0.74 -1.52
N PRO A 349 1.31 -1.06 -2.20
CA PRO A 349 1.63 -2.44 -2.50
C PRO A 349 1.61 -3.25 -1.21
N ALA A 350 0.71 -4.25 -1.16
CA ALA A 350 0.40 -5.01 0.05
C ALA A 350 0.26 -6.49 -0.26
N ILE A 351 0.89 -7.31 0.55
CA ILE A 351 0.85 -8.79 0.42
C ILE A 351 0.62 -9.45 1.78
N LEU A 352 0.08 -10.67 1.72
CA LEU A 352 0.00 -11.59 2.84
C LEU A 352 0.78 -12.86 2.49
N VAL A 353 1.73 -13.23 3.33
CA VAL A 353 2.60 -14.38 3.13
C VAL A 353 2.17 -15.51 4.04
N GLU A 354 1.64 -16.59 3.48
CA GLU A 354 1.38 -17.85 4.13
C GLU A 354 2.69 -18.67 4.18
N THR A 355 3.33 -18.66 5.31
CA THR A 355 4.72 -19.14 5.48
C THR A 355 4.83 -20.66 5.59
N GLY A 356 3.74 -21.40 5.49
CA GLY A 356 3.63 -22.85 5.58
C GLY A 356 2.27 -23.27 6.12
N PHE A 357 2.04 -24.56 6.29
CA PHE A 357 0.80 -25.11 6.84
C PHE A 357 1.02 -25.64 8.26
N ALA A 358 0.39 -25.04 9.27
CA ALA A 358 0.43 -25.51 10.66
C ALA A 358 -0.14 -26.94 10.83
N THR A 359 -0.97 -27.37 9.90
CA THR A 359 -1.53 -28.72 9.86
C THR A 359 -0.61 -29.76 9.24
N ASN A 360 0.47 -29.35 8.57
CA ASN A 360 1.48 -30.25 8.02
C ASN A 360 2.65 -30.43 9.01
N ARG A 361 3.12 -31.65 9.18
CA ARG A 361 4.17 -31.97 10.15
C ARG A 361 5.53 -31.39 9.78
N SER A 362 5.88 -31.43 8.49
CA SER A 362 7.15 -30.89 8.00
C SER A 362 7.20 -29.37 8.13
N ASP A 363 6.13 -28.71 7.66
CA ASP A 363 6.00 -27.26 7.73
C ASP A 363 5.95 -26.79 9.19
N GLY A 364 5.16 -27.46 10.04
CA GLY A 364 5.07 -27.15 11.46
C GLY A 364 6.43 -27.25 12.18
N ALA A 365 7.20 -28.29 11.90
CA ALA A 365 8.54 -28.44 12.47
C ALA A 365 9.51 -27.37 11.97
N PHE A 366 9.45 -27.02 10.67
CA PHE A 366 10.27 -25.98 10.07
C PHE A 366 9.94 -24.60 10.67
N LEU A 367 8.65 -24.24 10.73
CA LEU A 367 8.17 -22.95 11.25
C LEU A 367 8.42 -22.77 12.75
N ALA A 368 8.37 -23.87 13.54
CA ALA A 368 8.67 -23.83 14.96
C ALA A 368 10.18 -23.72 15.26
N SER A 369 11.04 -24.01 14.28
CA SER A 369 12.48 -23.93 14.47
C SER A 369 13.02 -22.50 14.29
N ALA A 370 13.97 -22.08 15.16
CA ALA A 370 14.64 -20.79 15.02
C ALA A 370 15.30 -20.62 13.64
N THR A 371 15.89 -21.70 13.10
CA THR A 371 16.51 -21.69 11.78
C THR A 371 15.49 -21.48 10.67
N GLY A 372 14.32 -22.12 10.74
CA GLY A 372 13.24 -21.99 9.76
C GLY A 372 12.68 -20.56 9.76
N GLN A 373 12.35 -20.01 10.93
CA GLN A 373 11.88 -18.64 11.06
C GLN A 373 12.89 -17.62 10.52
N HIS A 374 14.17 -17.80 10.81
CA HIS A 374 15.22 -16.91 10.31
C HIS A 374 15.35 -17.00 8.78
N LYS A 375 15.32 -18.20 8.20
CA LYS A 375 15.35 -18.38 6.75
C LYS A 375 14.17 -17.71 6.07
N ILE A 376 12.95 -17.87 6.58
CA ILE A 376 11.75 -17.20 6.06
C ILE A 376 11.89 -15.70 6.13
N ALA A 377 12.26 -15.15 7.27
CA ALA A 377 12.45 -13.71 7.45
C ALA A 377 13.48 -13.14 6.46
N THR A 378 14.62 -13.84 6.28
CA THR A 378 15.65 -13.44 5.32
C THR A 378 15.13 -13.49 3.89
N ALA A 379 14.42 -14.54 3.50
CA ALA A 379 13.87 -14.70 2.16
C ALA A 379 12.80 -13.64 1.82
N ILE A 380 11.91 -13.31 2.79
CA ILE A 380 10.95 -12.21 2.62
C ILE A 380 11.71 -10.89 2.43
N ALA A 381 12.73 -10.62 3.24
CA ALA A 381 13.56 -9.41 3.10
C ALA A 381 14.27 -9.33 1.74
N ASP A 382 14.74 -10.46 1.19
CA ASP A 382 15.34 -10.53 -0.14
C ASP A 382 14.33 -10.17 -1.23
N GLY A 383 13.10 -10.69 -1.13
CA GLY A 383 12.02 -10.36 -2.05
C GLY A 383 11.63 -8.88 -2.00
N ILE A 384 11.52 -8.31 -0.80
CA ILE A 384 11.23 -6.88 -0.61
C ILE A 384 12.32 -6.01 -1.24
N VAL A 385 13.60 -6.30 -0.98
CA VAL A 385 14.72 -5.53 -1.57
C VAL A 385 14.73 -5.65 -3.09
N ALA A 386 14.48 -6.84 -3.63
CA ALA A 386 14.40 -7.04 -5.09
C ALA A 386 13.28 -6.19 -5.71
N TYR A 387 12.11 -6.12 -5.06
CA TYR A 387 11.01 -5.27 -5.50
C TYR A 387 11.37 -3.78 -5.44
N LEU A 388 11.94 -3.30 -4.34
CA LEU A 388 12.32 -1.90 -4.18
C LEU A 388 13.37 -1.46 -5.21
N LEU A 389 14.32 -2.33 -5.55
CA LEU A 389 15.29 -2.06 -6.62
C LEU A 389 14.63 -1.96 -8.00
N GLU A 390 13.61 -2.78 -8.28
CA GLU A 390 12.81 -2.64 -9.51
C GLU A 390 12.00 -1.34 -9.50
N PHE A 391 11.40 -1.00 -8.36
CA PHE A 391 10.64 0.21 -8.16
C PHE A 391 11.50 1.47 -8.40
N GLU A 392 12.69 1.55 -7.79
CA GLU A 392 13.61 2.67 -8.00
C GLU A 392 14.07 2.79 -9.46
N ARG A 393 14.29 1.66 -10.15
CA ARG A 393 14.61 1.67 -11.59
C ARG A 393 13.47 2.19 -12.46
N LYS A 394 12.21 1.82 -12.15
CA LYS A 394 11.03 2.35 -12.85
C LYS A 394 10.93 3.86 -12.69
N ILE A 395 11.14 4.39 -11.48
CA ILE A 395 11.15 5.83 -11.21
C ILE A 395 12.26 6.53 -12.00
N ALA A 396 13.48 5.99 -11.97
CA ALA A 396 14.62 6.57 -12.66
C ALA A 396 14.43 6.58 -14.20
N ALA A 397 13.84 5.52 -14.76
CA ALA A 397 13.56 5.43 -16.19
C ALA A 397 12.43 6.39 -16.63
N GLY A 398 11.40 6.58 -15.79
CA GLY A 398 10.33 7.56 -16.04
C GLY A 398 10.80 9.01 -15.98
N GLY A 399 11.81 9.32 -15.16
CA GLY A 399 12.41 10.66 -15.05
C GLY A 399 13.48 10.98 -16.11
N GLY A 400 13.94 9.97 -16.87
CA GLY A 400 15.06 10.11 -17.82
C GLY A 400 14.66 10.40 -19.27
N SER A 401 13.39 10.37 -19.65
CA SER A 401 12.94 10.58 -21.03
C SER A 401 12.92 12.05 -21.49
N GLY A 402 13.31 12.99 -20.61
CA GLY A 402 13.33 14.44 -20.88
C GLY A 402 14.69 15.01 -21.30
N GLN A 403 15.78 14.22 -21.43
CA GLN A 403 17.12 14.75 -21.76
C GLN A 403 17.77 14.21 -23.05
N ALA A 404 17.01 13.64 -23.96
CA ALA A 404 17.53 13.29 -25.29
C ALA A 404 16.55 13.66 -26.37
N ARG A 405 16.56 14.93 -26.78
CA ARG A 405 16.48 15.42 -28.18
C ARG A 405 16.47 16.94 -28.20
#